data_f3d5feecbe9fa5767cf420620696e7bd
#
_entry.id   f3d5feecbe9fa5767cf420620696e7bd
#
_cell.length_a   1.000
_cell.length_b   1.000
_cell.length_c   1.000
_cell.angle_alpha   90.00
_cell.angle_beta   90.00
_cell.angle_gamma   90.00
#
_symmetry.space_group_name_H-M   'P 1'
#
loop_
_entity.id
_entity.type
_entity.pdbx_description
1 polymer ?
#
loop_
_entity_poly.entity_id
_entity_poly.type
_entity_poly.pdbx_seq_one_letter_code
_entity_poly.pdbx_strand_id
1 'polypeptide(L)'
;MSIPAAPRTQAPWWAGAIAGFLAAASGVAVGTGVAALLQGVPSPIESVGNRAIDYAPPFLKEFAVKQFGTADKPILIASVVAALAVLAIVAGIVGRRRPAVAIGAVALIGVIAVVCATIDRTTTASRALTLVPSIVTVVVSLAALLLLLANLRQGEQAAAAHPLGLGRRGFLKAALGVSALVVVGGVVNTAFGSAAAAASRAGIRLPRAARPAPAVPAGAQADVKGVSRYVTPNRDFYRVDTALRIPDVPAEGWNLRIHGMVDRELNLSYRDLMGMALEEHRVTLTCVSNEVGGPYVGNALWLGVRTATLLQMAGVQPGADAIKSTSADRWTAGSPLETVTDDRNAMVAIGMNGEPLPLAHGFPARLVIPGLYGFVSATKWLTDIEVTRFSDFKGYWTTRDYTALAPIKFSSRIDVPKSFQAFPQDKVRLGGVAWAQTVGIAKVEVSIDKGDWREASLADEDNVETWRQWTYDWQDATPGNHQVTIRATDKDGTTQTSDRARIRPNGTTGWHSVQFRVE
;
A
#
# COMPACT_ATOMS: atom_id res chain seq x y z
N MET A 1 40.40 4.24 -63.27
CA MET A 1 39.18 3.45 -62.99
C MET A 1 39.03 3.41 -61.48
N SER A 2 38.25 4.29 -60.90
CA SER A 2 37.98 4.34 -59.44
C SER A 2 36.98 3.24 -59.09
N ILE A 3 37.40 2.30 -58.26
CA ILE A 3 36.52 1.24 -57.71
C ILE A 3 35.44 1.94 -56.86
N PRO A 4 34.14 1.73 -57.13
CA PRO A 4 33.10 2.31 -56.33
C PRO A 4 33.19 1.72 -54.90
N ALA A 5 33.24 2.60 -53.91
CA ALA A 5 33.25 2.20 -52.50
C ALA A 5 32.00 1.30 -52.21
N ALA A 6 32.25 0.12 -51.70
CA ALA A 6 31.18 -0.81 -51.33
C ALA A 6 30.17 -0.09 -50.40
N PRO A 7 28.85 -0.32 -50.56
CA PRO A 7 27.85 0.30 -49.72
C PRO A 7 28.08 -0.09 -48.25
N ARG A 8 28.21 0.90 -47.37
CA ARG A 8 28.36 0.70 -45.92
C ARG A 8 27.12 -0.04 -45.41
N THR A 9 27.29 -1.33 -45.12
CA THR A 9 26.22 -2.11 -44.49
C THR A 9 26.01 -1.61 -43.06
N GLN A 10 24.96 -0.85 -42.86
CA GLN A 10 24.59 -0.37 -41.52
C GLN A 10 24.05 -1.53 -40.68
N ALA A 11 24.39 -1.57 -39.37
CA ALA A 11 23.80 -2.51 -38.44
C ALA A 11 22.27 -2.41 -38.47
N PRO A 12 21.55 -3.53 -38.41
CA PRO A 12 20.09 -3.53 -38.49
C PRO A 12 19.47 -2.73 -37.32
N TRP A 13 18.31 -2.12 -37.55
CA TRP A 13 17.65 -1.28 -36.55
C TRP A 13 17.39 -2.00 -35.22
N TRP A 14 17.06 -3.29 -35.26
CA TRP A 14 16.83 -4.12 -34.08
C TRP A 14 18.07 -4.27 -33.17
N ALA A 15 19.28 -4.22 -33.73
CA ALA A 15 20.51 -4.28 -32.93
C ALA A 15 20.68 -3.00 -32.09
N GLY A 16 20.30 -1.84 -32.65
CA GLY A 16 20.21 -0.60 -31.88
C GLY A 16 19.13 -0.65 -30.82
N ALA A 17 17.96 -1.22 -31.13
CA ALA A 17 16.88 -1.42 -30.18
C ALA A 17 17.32 -2.27 -28.98
N ILE A 18 17.98 -3.41 -29.24
CA ILE A 18 18.54 -4.29 -28.21
C ILE A 18 19.62 -3.56 -27.38
N ALA A 19 20.50 -2.82 -28.01
CA ALA A 19 21.54 -2.05 -27.32
C ALA A 19 20.94 -1.02 -26.34
N GLY A 20 19.95 -0.26 -26.77
CA GLY A 20 19.25 0.71 -25.92
C GLY A 20 18.52 0.04 -24.76
N PHE A 21 17.76 -1.01 -25.04
CA PHE A 21 17.03 -1.75 -24.03
C PHE A 21 17.97 -2.37 -22.97
N LEU A 22 19.02 -3.09 -23.37
CA LEU A 22 19.98 -3.71 -22.46
C LEU A 22 20.74 -2.67 -21.63
N ALA A 23 21.10 -1.53 -22.22
CA ALA A 23 21.76 -0.45 -21.51
C ALA A 23 20.89 0.11 -20.38
N ALA A 24 19.61 0.39 -20.65
CA ALA A 24 18.69 0.86 -19.63
C ALA A 24 18.39 -0.21 -18.58
N ALA A 25 18.12 -1.45 -19.02
CA ALA A 25 17.82 -2.56 -18.13
C ALA A 25 18.97 -2.83 -17.15
N SER A 26 20.25 -2.82 -17.63
CA SER A 26 21.42 -3.02 -16.77
C SER A 26 21.60 -1.89 -15.75
N GLY A 27 21.46 -0.63 -16.18
CA GLY A 27 21.56 0.50 -15.25
C GLY A 27 20.48 0.48 -14.19
N VAL A 28 19.23 0.24 -14.58
CA VAL A 28 18.11 0.13 -13.64
C VAL A 28 18.30 -1.03 -12.68
N ALA A 29 18.69 -2.21 -13.16
CA ALA A 29 18.89 -3.38 -12.31
C ALA A 29 20.03 -3.18 -11.30
N VAL A 30 21.18 -2.65 -11.74
CA VAL A 30 22.31 -2.36 -10.84
C VAL A 30 21.94 -1.25 -9.84
N GLY A 31 21.31 -0.15 -10.28
CA GLY A 31 20.86 0.91 -9.38
C GLY A 31 19.84 0.44 -8.35
N THR A 32 18.90 -0.42 -8.76
CA THR A 32 17.92 -1.02 -7.84
C THR A 32 18.61 -1.99 -6.87
N GLY A 33 19.60 -2.78 -7.33
CA GLY A 33 20.42 -3.64 -6.46
C GLY A 33 21.22 -2.82 -5.44
N VAL A 34 21.81 -1.69 -5.85
CA VAL A 34 22.50 -0.78 -4.92
C VAL A 34 21.53 -0.19 -3.90
N ALA A 35 20.32 0.23 -4.32
CA ALA A 35 19.31 0.71 -3.40
C ALA A 35 18.93 -0.34 -2.35
N ALA A 36 18.84 -1.62 -2.75
CA ALA A 36 18.52 -2.73 -1.84
C ALA A 36 19.59 -2.97 -0.76
N LEU A 37 20.84 -2.59 -1.00
CA LEU A 37 21.93 -2.66 -0.02
C LEU A 37 22.00 -1.45 0.92
N LEU A 38 21.30 -0.36 0.57
CA LEU A 38 21.30 0.89 1.33
C LEU A 38 19.97 1.03 2.08
N GLN A 39 20.01 0.95 3.42
CA GLN A 39 18.80 1.08 4.23
C GLN A 39 18.13 2.44 4.03
N GLY A 40 16.81 2.44 3.85
CA GLY A 40 16.00 3.65 3.73
C GLY A 40 16.20 4.45 2.44
N VAL A 41 16.83 3.86 1.41
CA VAL A 41 17.06 4.49 0.10
C VAL A 41 16.13 3.85 -0.93
N PRO A 42 15.22 4.62 -1.58
CA PRO A 42 14.37 4.10 -2.64
C PRO A 42 15.18 3.85 -3.92
N SER A 43 14.73 2.90 -4.72
CA SER A 43 15.29 2.68 -6.06
C SER A 43 14.91 3.83 -7.01
N PRO A 44 15.65 4.02 -8.13
CA PRO A 44 15.32 5.06 -9.11
C PRO A 44 13.90 4.94 -9.68
N ILE A 45 13.42 3.71 -9.91
CA ILE A 45 12.04 3.46 -10.37
C ILE A 45 11.02 3.85 -9.29
N GLU A 46 11.28 3.51 -8.04
CA GLU A 46 10.41 3.88 -6.92
C GLU A 46 10.35 5.39 -6.74
N SER A 47 11.48 6.10 -6.81
CA SER A 47 11.51 7.56 -6.70
C SER A 47 10.70 8.24 -7.81
N VAL A 48 10.82 7.78 -9.05
CA VAL A 48 10.01 8.29 -10.17
C VAL A 48 8.53 7.94 -9.97
N GLY A 49 8.22 6.71 -9.58
CA GLY A 49 6.86 6.25 -9.32
C GLY A 49 6.20 7.00 -8.16
N ASN A 50 6.91 7.25 -7.05
CA ASN A 50 6.41 8.06 -5.92
C ASN A 50 6.03 9.46 -6.38
N ARG A 51 6.85 10.10 -7.25
CA ARG A 51 6.52 11.41 -7.82
C ARG A 51 5.32 11.34 -8.76
N ALA A 52 5.22 10.29 -9.57
CA ALA A 52 4.04 10.08 -10.42
C ALA A 52 2.75 9.97 -9.57
N ILE A 53 2.79 9.25 -8.45
CA ILE A 53 1.66 9.19 -7.51
C ILE A 53 1.36 10.55 -6.90
N ASP A 54 2.38 11.27 -6.41
CA ASP A 54 2.17 12.54 -5.72
C ASP A 54 1.54 13.60 -6.62
N TYR A 55 1.95 13.67 -7.88
CA TYR A 55 1.46 14.64 -8.87
C TYR A 55 0.26 14.15 -9.70
N ALA A 56 -0.09 12.86 -9.61
CA ALA A 56 -1.26 12.35 -10.33
C ALA A 56 -2.55 13.06 -9.88
N PRO A 57 -3.39 13.51 -10.81
CA PRO A 57 -4.69 14.10 -10.48
C PRO A 57 -5.56 13.13 -9.66
N PRO A 58 -6.41 13.63 -8.74
CA PRO A 58 -7.25 12.79 -7.89
C PRO A 58 -8.12 11.79 -8.65
N PHE A 59 -8.73 12.21 -9.79
CA PHE A 59 -9.57 11.33 -10.59
C PHE A 59 -8.83 10.11 -11.15
N LEU A 60 -7.52 10.28 -11.48
CA LEU A 60 -6.71 9.18 -12.00
C LEU A 60 -6.36 8.16 -10.91
N LYS A 61 -6.12 8.64 -9.68
CA LYS A 61 -5.91 7.78 -8.51
C LYS A 61 -7.16 6.97 -8.17
N GLU A 62 -8.33 7.62 -8.16
CA GLU A 62 -9.61 6.96 -7.92
C GLU A 62 -9.91 5.91 -9.01
N PHE A 63 -9.66 6.26 -10.27
CA PHE A 63 -9.79 5.30 -11.37
C PHE A 63 -8.88 4.10 -11.18
N ALA A 64 -7.59 4.32 -10.86
CA ALA A 64 -6.63 3.23 -10.66
C ALA A 64 -7.03 2.30 -9.52
N VAL A 65 -7.41 2.86 -8.35
CA VAL A 65 -7.88 2.08 -7.20
C VAL A 65 -9.15 1.31 -7.53
N LYS A 66 -10.11 1.95 -8.23
CA LYS A 66 -11.39 1.32 -8.58
C LYS A 66 -11.24 0.17 -9.58
N GLN A 67 -10.38 0.35 -10.60
CA GLN A 67 -10.22 -0.67 -11.66
C GLN A 67 -9.25 -1.78 -11.28
N PHE A 68 -8.20 -1.46 -10.55
CA PHE A 68 -7.08 -2.38 -10.30
C PHE A 68 -6.97 -2.82 -8.84
N GLY A 69 -7.69 -2.18 -7.92
CA GLY A 69 -7.68 -2.52 -6.49
C GLY A 69 -6.25 -2.53 -5.94
N THR A 70 -5.82 -3.65 -5.36
CA THR A 70 -4.46 -3.84 -4.82
C THR A 70 -3.38 -3.99 -5.88
N ALA A 71 -3.76 -4.14 -7.17
CA ALA A 71 -2.83 -4.23 -8.30
C ALA A 71 -2.45 -2.86 -8.91
N ASP A 72 -3.00 -1.75 -8.39
CA ASP A 72 -2.72 -0.39 -8.86
C ASP A 72 -1.23 -0.06 -8.89
N LYS A 73 -0.50 -0.41 -7.83
CA LYS A 73 0.95 -0.17 -7.69
C LYS A 73 1.82 -1.02 -8.62
N PRO A 74 1.65 -2.36 -8.69
CA PRO A 74 2.32 -3.17 -9.70
C PRO A 74 2.08 -2.67 -11.12
N ILE A 75 0.86 -2.25 -11.46
CA ILE A 75 0.52 -1.71 -12.79
C ILE A 75 1.23 -0.37 -13.03
N LEU A 76 1.28 0.51 -12.03
CA LEU A 76 2.02 1.77 -12.15
C LEU A 76 3.51 1.52 -12.40
N ILE A 77 4.14 0.65 -11.60
CA ILE A 77 5.56 0.30 -11.78
C ILE A 77 5.78 -0.30 -13.17
N ALA A 78 4.93 -1.23 -13.60
CA ALA A 78 5.01 -1.84 -14.92
C ALA A 78 4.88 -0.81 -16.04
N SER A 79 3.98 0.18 -15.91
CA SER A 79 3.83 1.26 -16.90
C SER A 79 5.04 2.20 -16.95
N VAL A 80 5.65 2.54 -15.81
CA VAL A 80 6.89 3.32 -15.77
C VAL A 80 8.04 2.55 -16.44
N VAL A 81 8.18 1.26 -16.12
CA VAL A 81 9.21 0.39 -16.74
C VAL A 81 8.98 0.26 -18.24
N ALA A 82 7.73 0.07 -18.68
CA ALA A 82 7.39 -0.02 -20.11
C ALA A 82 7.71 1.28 -20.86
N ALA A 83 7.36 2.43 -20.28
CA ALA A 83 7.69 3.74 -20.87
C ALA A 83 9.21 3.94 -21.00
N LEU A 84 9.96 3.61 -19.94
CA LEU A 84 11.43 3.68 -19.97
C LEU A 84 12.02 2.72 -21.01
N ALA A 85 11.47 1.50 -21.15
CA ALA A 85 11.92 0.53 -22.16
C ALA A 85 11.70 1.06 -23.58
N VAL A 86 10.54 1.66 -23.87
CA VAL A 86 10.24 2.26 -25.17
C VAL A 86 11.22 3.41 -25.47
N LEU A 87 11.43 4.33 -24.52
CA LEU A 87 12.38 5.43 -24.66
C LEU A 87 13.82 4.92 -24.90
N ALA A 88 14.23 3.90 -24.19
CA ALA A 88 15.55 3.27 -24.32
C ALA A 88 15.74 2.59 -25.70
N ILE A 89 14.72 1.89 -26.18
CA ILE A 89 14.70 1.28 -27.52
C ILE A 89 14.85 2.36 -28.59
N VAL A 90 14.05 3.43 -28.50
CA VAL A 90 14.13 4.57 -29.44
C VAL A 90 15.51 5.23 -29.38
N ALA A 91 16.03 5.50 -28.18
CA ALA A 91 17.37 6.05 -28.00
C ALA A 91 18.45 5.16 -28.62
N GLY A 92 18.38 3.85 -28.46
CA GLY A 92 19.31 2.90 -29.07
C GLY A 92 19.21 2.86 -30.61
N ILE A 93 18.00 2.90 -31.18
CA ILE A 93 17.79 2.97 -32.64
C ILE A 93 18.39 4.27 -33.23
N VAL A 94 18.12 5.41 -32.58
CA VAL A 94 18.67 6.71 -32.99
C VAL A 94 20.18 6.75 -32.79
N GLY A 95 20.68 6.17 -31.70
CA GLY A 95 22.07 6.15 -31.30
C GLY A 95 23.02 5.47 -32.30
N ARG A 96 22.52 4.57 -33.14
CA ARG A 96 23.29 4.00 -34.26
C ARG A 96 23.83 5.09 -35.19
N ARG A 97 22.96 6.05 -35.51
CA ARG A 97 23.30 7.14 -36.46
C ARG A 97 23.75 8.42 -35.75
N ARG A 98 23.16 8.73 -34.59
CA ARG A 98 23.37 9.95 -33.82
C ARG A 98 23.64 9.63 -32.34
N PRO A 99 24.84 9.16 -31.98
CA PRO A 99 25.14 8.74 -30.60
C PRO A 99 25.01 9.89 -29.61
N ALA A 100 25.36 11.12 -29.99
CA ALA A 100 25.19 12.27 -29.10
C ALA A 100 23.72 12.48 -28.67
N VAL A 101 22.75 12.23 -29.57
CA VAL A 101 21.33 12.33 -29.27
C VAL A 101 20.92 11.25 -28.27
N ALA A 102 21.38 10.00 -28.44
CA ALA A 102 21.09 8.91 -27.51
C ALA A 102 21.71 9.15 -26.12
N ILE A 103 22.95 9.62 -26.07
CA ILE A 103 23.63 9.99 -24.81
C ILE A 103 22.84 11.11 -24.12
N GLY A 104 22.46 12.16 -24.86
CA GLY A 104 21.65 13.27 -24.33
C GLY A 104 20.30 12.80 -23.79
N ALA A 105 19.62 11.87 -24.48
CA ALA A 105 18.35 11.30 -24.01
C ALA A 105 18.52 10.50 -22.71
N VAL A 106 19.55 9.63 -22.61
CA VAL A 106 19.84 8.87 -21.38
C VAL A 106 20.24 9.81 -20.24
N ALA A 107 21.05 10.83 -20.53
CA ALA A 107 21.43 11.83 -19.53
C ALA A 107 20.21 12.63 -19.01
N LEU A 108 19.29 13.02 -19.89
CA LEU A 108 18.06 13.73 -19.51
C LEU A 108 17.17 12.87 -18.61
N ILE A 109 16.95 11.60 -18.98
CA ILE A 109 16.20 10.65 -18.14
C ILE A 109 16.90 10.47 -16.79
N GLY A 110 18.23 10.41 -16.80
CA GLY A 110 19.04 10.33 -15.59
C GLY A 110 18.88 11.56 -14.68
N VAL A 111 18.88 12.76 -15.24
CA VAL A 111 18.62 13.99 -14.49
C VAL A 111 17.23 13.94 -13.84
N ILE A 112 16.21 13.50 -14.57
CA ILE A 112 14.86 13.34 -14.03
C ILE A 112 14.88 12.36 -12.85
N ALA A 113 15.53 11.21 -12.97
CA ALA A 113 15.64 10.22 -11.89
C ALA A 113 16.36 10.80 -10.65
N VAL A 114 17.47 11.54 -10.85
CA VAL A 114 18.20 12.23 -9.77
C VAL A 114 17.32 13.29 -9.10
N VAL A 115 16.62 14.11 -9.87
CA VAL A 115 15.69 15.11 -9.31
C VAL A 115 14.57 14.43 -8.53
N CYS A 116 13.96 13.37 -9.05
CA CYS A 116 12.95 12.60 -8.32
C CYS A 116 13.50 12.04 -7.00
N ALA A 117 14.74 11.54 -7.00
CA ALA A 117 15.39 11.03 -5.78
C ALA A 117 15.67 12.14 -4.75
N THR A 118 16.08 13.36 -5.19
CA THR A 118 16.33 14.48 -4.25
C THR A 118 15.09 14.94 -3.51
N ILE A 119 13.93 14.87 -4.16
CA ILE A 119 12.65 15.34 -3.61
C ILE A 119 11.78 14.18 -3.13
N ASP A 120 12.29 12.94 -3.14
CA ASP A 120 11.56 11.77 -2.64
C ASP A 120 11.38 11.86 -1.12
N ARG A 121 10.11 11.87 -0.70
CA ARG A 121 9.75 11.94 0.72
C ARG A 121 9.94 10.62 1.45
N THR A 122 10.01 9.50 0.74
CA THR A 122 10.06 8.15 1.33
C THR A 122 11.46 7.76 1.80
N THR A 123 12.50 8.55 1.48
CA THR A 123 13.86 8.29 1.94
C THR A 123 14.01 8.61 3.43
N THR A 124 14.59 7.68 4.18
CA THR A 124 15.00 7.87 5.57
C THR A 124 16.51 8.07 5.70
N ALA A 125 17.27 7.85 4.64
CA ALA A 125 18.70 8.02 4.57
C ALA A 125 19.12 9.48 4.35
N SER A 126 20.41 9.76 4.48
CA SER A 126 20.98 11.06 4.15
C SER A 126 20.80 11.39 2.65
N ARG A 127 20.71 12.68 2.31
CA ARG A 127 20.54 13.13 0.92
C ARG A 127 21.62 12.58 -0.02
N ALA A 128 22.86 12.50 0.44
CA ALA A 128 23.96 11.97 -0.35
C ALA A 128 23.75 10.50 -0.72
N LEU A 129 23.35 9.67 0.25
CA LEU A 129 23.07 8.25 0.01
C LEU A 129 21.87 8.04 -0.92
N THR A 130 20.84 8.89 -0.82
CA THR A 130 19.64 8.81 -1.66
C THR A 130 19.95 8.99 -3.15
N LEU A 131 20.99 9.73 -3.51
CA LEU A 131 21.37 9.98 -4.90
C LEU A 131 22.15 8.81 -5.52
N VAL A 132 22.85 8.01 -4.69
CA VAL A 132 23.76 6.96 -5.16
C VAL A 132 23.11 6.00 -6.16
N PRO A 133 21.92 5.41 -5.90
CA PRO A 133 21.31 4.47 -6.84
C PRO A 133 20.98 5.11 -8.21
N SER A 134 20.50 6.36 -8.20
CA SER A 134 20.17 7.09 -9.44
C SER A 134 21.43 7.43 -10.26
N ILE A 135 22.50 7.87 -9.59
CA ILE A 135 23.78 8.16 -10.24
C ILE A 135 24.38 6.87 -10.84
N VAL A 136 24.38 5.77 -10.07
CA VAL A 136 24.86 4.46 -10.55
C VAL A 136 24.05 3.99 -11.76
N THR A 137 22.71 4.13 -11.72
CA THR A 137 21.84 3.81 -12.86
C THR A 137 22.28 4.56 -14.11
N VAL A 138 22.50 5.87 -14.03
CA VAL A 138 22.91 6.70 -15.17
C VAL A 138 24.28 6.29 -15.69
N VAL A 139 25.25 6.14 -14.80
CA VAL A 139 26.64 5.77 -15.18
C VAL A 139 26.67 4.41 -15.87
N VAL A 140 26.01 3.40 -15.29
CA VAL A 140 25.95 2.06 -15.87
C VAL A 140 25.19 2.04 -17.20
N SER A 141 24.06 2.74 -17.31
CA SER A 141 23.30 2.86 -18.56
C SER A 141 24.13 3.51 -19.67
N LEU A 142 24.81 4.62 -19.37
CA LEU A 142 25.67 5.30 -20.34
C LEU A 142 26.86 4.43 -20.76
N ALA A 143 27.55 3.81 -19.80
CA ALA A 143 28.67 2.93 -20.10
C ALA A 143 28.26 1.73 -20.97
N ALA A 144 27.14 1.07 -20.61
CA ALA A 144 26.60 -0.04 -21.40
C ALA A 144 26.16 0.39 -22.79
N LEU A 145 25.49 1.56 -22.93
CA LEU A 145 25.08 2.11 -24.22
C LEU A 145 26.29 2.39 -25.13
N LEU A 146 27.30 3.06 -24.59
CA LEU A 146 28.53 3.38 -25.32
C LEU A 146 29.25 2.11 -25.74
N LEU A 147 29.41 1.14 -24.85
CA LEU A 147 30.03 -0.16 -25.13
C LEU A 147 29.30 -0.89 -26.27
N LEU A 148 27.97 -1.01 -26.19
CA LEU A 148 27.16 -1.72 -27.18
C LEU A 148 27.17 -1.01 -28.54
N LEU A 149 27.03 0.32 -28.56
CA LEU A 149 27.10 1.12 -29.80
C LEU A 149 28.49 1.10 -30.45
N ALA A 150 29.57 1.13 -29.64
CA ALA A 150 30.92 1.01 -30.15
C ALA A 150 31.16 -0.35 -30.82
N ASN A 151 30.71 -1.45 -30.19
CA ASN A 151 30.78 -2.80 -30.76
C ASN A 151 29.96 -2.97 -32.05
N LEU A 152 28.80 -2.30 -32.16
CA LEU A 152 28.00 -2.27 -33.39
C LEU A 152 28.78 -1.60 -34.54
N ARG A 153 29.44 -0.46 -34.28
CA ARG A 153 30.23 0.27 -35.27
C ARG A 153 31.50 -0.47 -35.69
N GLN A 154 32.20 -1.07 -34.73
CA GLN A 154 33.35 -1.91 -35.03
C GLN A 154 32.92 -3.11 -35.90
N GLY A 155 31.76 -3.72 -35.63
CA GLY A 155 31.16 -4.74 -36.43
C GLY A 155 30.84 -4.30 -37.86
N GLU A 156 30.35 -3.08 -38.04
CA GLU A 156 30.11 -2.47 -39.38
C GLU A 156 31.43 -2.33 -40.16
N GLN A 157 32.49 -1.84 -39.50
CA GLN A 157 33.79 -1.66 -40.09
C GLN A 157 34.47 -3.00 -40.46
N ALA A 158 34.38 -4.00 -39.55
CA ALA A 158 34.92 -5.34 -39.80
C ALA A 158 34.17 -6.07 -40.92
N ALA A 159 32.84 -5.93 -41.00
CA ALA A 159 32.02 -6.49 -42.07
C ALA A 159 32.32 -5.88 -43.43
N ALA A 160 32.68 -4.58 -43.47
CA ALA A 160 33.14 -3.91 -44.67
C ALA A 160 34.52 -4.40 -45.14
N ALA A 161 35.38 -4.85 -44.21
CA ALA A 161 36.71 -5.35 -44.50
C ALA A 161 36.74 -6.86 -44.79
N HIS A 162 35.85 -7.67 -44.14
CA HIS A 162 35.78 -9.12 -44.30
C HIS A 162 34.34 -9.61 -44.32
N PRO A 163 33.77 -10.06 -45.45
CA PRO A 163 32.38 -10.45 -45.59
C PRO A 163 31.96 -11.72 -44.80
N LEU A 164 32.87 -12.42 -44.17
CA LEU A 164 32.66 -13.69 -43.45
C LEU A 164 32.28 -13.54 -41.95
N GLY A 165 31.72 -12.45 -41.50
CA GLY A 165 30.84 -12.43 -40.30
C GLY A 165 31.52 -12.35 -38.93
N LEU A 166 32.77 -11.90 -38.77
CA LEU A 166 33.48 -11.79 -37.48
C LEU A 166 33.04 -10.63 -36.59
N GLY A 167 32.38 -9.59 -37.14
CA GLY A 167 31.95 -8.40 -36.40
C GLY A 167 30.79 -8.59 -35.42
N ARG A 168 30.00 -9.66 -35.55
CA ARG A 168 28.84 -9.94 -34.69
C ARG A 168 29.21 -10.48 -33.30
N ARG A 169 30.39 -11.17 -33.18
CA ARG A 169 30.81 -11.79 -31.92
C ARG A 169 31.10 -10.77 -30.80
N GLY A 170 31.66 -9.60 -31.13
CA GLY A 170 31.94 -8.53 -30.17
C GLY A 170 30.65 -8.00 -29.51
N PHE A 171 29.67 -7.69 -30.34
CA PHE A 171 28.36 -7.23 -29.86
C PHE A 171 27.67 -8.29 -28.99
N LEU A 172 27.66 -9.56 -29.38
CA LEU A 172 27.05 -10.64 -28.62
C LEU A 172 27.71 -10.81 -27.24
N LYS A 173 29.05 -10.77 -27.18
CA LYS A 173 29.79 -10.85 -25.91
C LYS A 173 29.49 -9.66 -25.01
N ALA A 174 29.45 -8.45 -25.56
CA ALA A 174 29.09 -7.25 -24.82
C ALA A 174 27.61 -7.31 -24.32
N ALA A 175 26.69 -7.75 -25.17
CA ALA A 175 25.29 -7.94 -24.81
C ALA A 175 25.12 -8.97 -23.68
N LEU A 176 25.84 -10.10 -23.75
CA LEU A 176 25.84 -11.11 -22.70
C LEU A 176 26.37 -10.56 -21.36
N GLY A 177 27.50 -9.83 -21.39
CA GLY A 177 28.06 -9.19 -20.20
C GLY A 177 27.13 -8.16 -19.57
N VAL A 178 26.49 -7.34 -20.41
CA VAL A 178 25.48 -6.36 -19.93
C VAL A 178 24.24 -7.06 -19.38
N SER A 179 23.79 -8.17 -20.00
CA SER A 179 22.68 -8.97 -19.49
C SER A 179 22.99 -9.61 -18.13
N ALA A 180 24.25 -9.99 -17.88
CA ALA A 180 24.66 -10.50 -16.57
C ALA A 180 24.47 -9.45 -15.46
N LEU A 181 24.68 -8.17 -15.74
CA LEU A 181 24.42 -7.09 -14.78
C LEU A 181 22.93 -6.99 -14.41
N VAL A 182 22.03 -7.26 -15.36
CA VAL A 182 20.58 -7.29 -15.11
C VAL A 182 20.25 -8.41 -14.12
N VAL A 183 20.80 -9.59 -14.33
CA VAL A 183 20.59 -10.75 -13.46
C VAL A 183 21.16 -10.48 -12.06
N VAL A 184 22.39 -10.03 -11.96
CA VAL A 184 23.05 -9.74 -10.66
C VAL A 184 22.28 -8.67 -9.89
N GLY A 185 21.94 -7.54 -10.53
CA GLY A 185 21.16 -6.49 -9.88
C GLY A 185 19.77 -6.96 -9.41
N GLY A 186 19.10 -7.79 -10.22
CA GLY A 186 17.82 -8.40 -9.87
C GLY A 186 17.94 -9.35 -8.66
N VAL A 187 18.96 -10.23 -8.65
CA VAL A 187 19.22 -11.14 -7.52
C VAL A 187 19.52 -10.37 -6.24
N VAL A 188 20.37 -9.34 -6.29
CA VAL A 188 20.68 -8.50 -5.12
C VAL A 188 19.41 -7.82 -4.60
N ASN A 189 18.57 -7.26 -5.48
CA ASN A 189 17.33 -6.64 -5.06
C ASN A 189 16.36 -7.62 -4.39
N THR A 190 16.21 -8.83 -4.93
CA THR A 190 15.31 -9.84 -4.32
C THR A 190 15.84 -10.40 -3.00
N ALA A 191 17.16 -10.53 -2.86
CA ALA A 191 17.79 -11.07 -1.65
C ALA A 191 17.82 -10.07 -0.48
N PHE A 192 18.00 -8.78 -0.76
CA PHE A 192 18.25 -7.77 0.28
C PHE A 192 17.15 -6.70 0.39
N GLY A 193 16.23 -6.64 -0.53
CA GLY A 193 15.26 -5.54 -0.65
C GLY A 193 14.31 -5.30 0.53
N SER A 194 14.06 -6.29 1.40
CA SER A 194 13.29 -6.17 2.65
C SER A 194 13.81 -7.13 3.72
N ALA A 195 15.07 -7.53 3.60
CA ALA A 195 15.65 -8.59 4.43
C ALA A 195 15.81 -8.16 5.89
N ALA A 196 16.15 -6.89 6.16
CA ALA A 196 16.41 -6.42 7.50
C ALA A 196 15.16 -6.43 8.38
N ALA A 197 14.06 -5.83 7.92
CA ALA A 197 12.79 -5.85 8.66
C ALA A 197 12.21 -7.27 8.78
N ALA A 198 12.34 -8.10 7.74
CA ALA A 198 11.86 -9.48 7.78
C ALA A 198 12.65 -10.33 8.80
N ALA A 199 13.98 -10.20 8.82
CA ALA A 199 14.83 -10.89 9.79
C ALA A 199 14.57 -10.40 11.22
N SER A 200 14.46 -9.07 11.41
CA SER A 200 14.12 -8.45 12.70
C SER A 200 12.77 -8.97 13.21
N ARG A 201 11.73 -8.95 12.37
CA ARG A 201 10.41 -9.46 12.70
C ARG A 201 10.44 -10.94 13.11
N ALA A 202 11.17 -11.76 12.39
CA ALA A 202 11.27 -13.19 12.67
C ALA A 202 11.94 -13.50 14.03
N GLY A 203 12.82 -12.61 14.49
CA GLY A 203 13.49 -12.73 15.78
C GLY A 203 12.64 -12.28 16.96
N ILE A 204 11.54 -11.54 16.74
CA ILE A 204 10.72 -10.98 17.82
C ILE A 204 9.74 -12.02 18.36
N ARG A 205 9.69 -12.11 19.69
CA ARG A 205 8.63 -12.81 20.42
C ARG A 205 7.88 -11.78 21.24
N LEU A 206 6.58 -11.66 20.97
CA LEU A 206 5.73 -10.74 21.71
C LEU A 206 5.59 -11.19 23.17
N PRO A 207 5.68 -10.28 24.13
CA PRO A 207 5.35 -10.58 25.52
C PRO A 207 3.83 -10.84 25.64
N ARG A 208 3.42 -11.48 26.73
CA ARG A 208 2.00 -11.61 27.06
C ARG A 208 1.41 -10.25 27.39
N ALA A 209 0.18 -10.00 26.95
CA ALA A 209 -0.54 -8.80 27.33
C ALA A 209 -0.75 -8.76 28.85
N ALA A 210 -0.51 -7.60 29.46
CA ALA A 210 -0.87 -7.33 30.84
C ALA A 210 -2.41 -7.32 31.01
N ARG A 211 -3.12 -6.87 29.95
CA ARG A 211 -4.58 -6.93 29.83
C ARG A 211 -4.93 -7.66 28.54
N PRO A 212 -5.13 -8.99 28.60
CA PRO A 212 -5.57 -9.76 27.43
C PRO A 212 -7.02 -9.39 27.06
N ALA A 213 -7.33 -9.44 25.76
CA ALA A 213 -8.71 -9.30 25.31
C ALA A 213 -9.56 -10.48 25.84
N PRO A 214 -10.83 -10.26 26.17
CA PRO A 214 -11.76 -11.34 26.49
C PRO A 214 -11.77 -12.40 25.37
N ALA A 215 -12.16 -13.63 25.69
CA ALA A 215 -12.37 -14.64 24.64
C ALA A 215 -13.43 -14.16 23.64
N VAL A 216 -13.25 -14.47 22.35
CA VAL A 216 -14.28 -14.20 21.35
C VAL A 216 -15.55 -14.95 21.75
N PRO A 217 -16.73 -14.31 21.83
CA PRO A 217 -17.97 -15.00 22.10
C PRO A 217 -18.19 -16.14 21.10
N ALA A 218 -18.64 -17.30 21.58
CA ALA A 218 -18.79 -18.49 20.74
C ALA A 218 -19.73 -18.27 19.54
N GLY A 219 -20.75 -17.42 19.71
CA GLY A 219 -21.71 -17.05 18.66
C GLY A 219 -21.33 -15.82 17.86
N ALA A 220 -20.12 -15.24 18.00
CA ALA A 220 -19.71 -14.07 17.23
C ALA A 220 -19.43 -14.37 15.76
N GLN A 221 -19.05 -15.62 15.44
CA GLN A 221 -18.88 -16.09 14.06
C GLN A 221 -20.21 -16.66 13.54
N ALA A 222 -20.78 -16.04 12.54
CA ALA A 222 -21.98 -16.55 11.85
C ALA A 222 -21.70 -17.89 11.16
N ASP A 223 -22.59 -18.85 11.35
CA ASP A 223 -22.49 -20.17 10.72
C ASP A 223 -23.11 -20.15 9.31
N VAL A 224 -22.53 -19.34 8.43
CA VAL A 224 -22.85 -19.28 7.00
C VAL A 224 -21.57 -19.33 6.19
N LYS A 225 -21.42 -20.38 5.40
CA LYS A 225 -20.23 -20.53 4.53
C LYS A 225 -20.12 -19.37 3.56
N GLY A 226 -19.00 -18.64 3.62
CA GLY A 226 -18.73 -17.51 2.74
C GLY A 226 -18.87 -16.14 3.41
N VAL A 227 -19.44 -16.07 4.61
CA VAL A 227 -19.35 -14.88 5.46
C VAL A 227 -17.90 -14.70 5.91
N SER A 228 -17.46 -13.46 5.98
CA SER A 228 -16.12 -13.09 6.44
C SER A 228 -15.83 -13.70 7.80
N ARG A 229 -14.59 -14.15 8.03
CA ARG A 229 -14.20 -14.62 9.38
C ARG A 229 -14.30 -13.45 10.36
N TYR A 230 -14.84 -13.73 11.56
CA TYR A 230 -14.98 -12.69 12.59
C TYR A 230 -13.65 -11.99 12.88
N VAL A 231 -12.58 -12.73 13.09
CA VAL A 231 -11.20 -12.22 13.08
C VAL A 231 -10.61 -12.47 11.70
N THR A 232 -10.31 -11.40 10.98
CA THR A 232 -9.73 -11.46 9.64
C THR A 232 -8.29 -11.93 9.72
N PRO A 233 -7.89 -13.05 9.07
CA PRO A 233 -6.51 -13.51 9.06
C PRO A 233 -5.57 -12.43 8.48
N ASN A 234 -4.34 -12.33 8.98
CA ASN A 234 -3.38 -11.31 8.57
C ASN A 234 -3.14 -11.25 7.05
N ARG A 235 -3.12 -12.41 6.36
CA ARG A 235 -2.94 -12.49 4.91
C ARG A 235 -4.15 -11.96 4.12
N ASP A 236 -5.35 -11.99 4.71
CA ASP A 236 -6.62 -11.62 4.09
C ASP A 236 -7.04 -10.20 4.51
N PHE A 237 -6.34 -9.59 5.48
CA PHE A 237 -6.63 -8.24 5.95
C PHE A 237 -6.27 -7.22 4.85
N TYR A 238 -7.19 -6.29 4.57
CA TYR A 238 -7.00 -5.34 3.48
C TYR A 238 -5.74 -4.49 3.65
N ARG A 239 -5.11 -4.17 2.53
CA ARG A 239 -3.94 -3.30 2.48
C ARG A 239 -4.25 -2.06 1.64
N VAL A 240 -4.18 -0.89 2.26
CA VAL A 240 -4.21 0.42 1.60
C VAL A 240 -3.10 1.28 2.22
N ASP A 241 -2.21 1.77 1.40
CA ASP A 241 -1.15 2.73 1.75
C ASP A 241 -0.65 3.44 0.48
N THR A 242 0.14 4.49 0.63
CA THR A 242 0.74 5.24 -0.49
C THR A 242 2.14 4.77 -0.84
N ALA A 243 2.71 3.85 -0.07
CA ALA A 243 4.06 3.35 -0.30
C ALA A 243 4.08 2.39 -1.50
N LEU A 244 4.91 2.64 -2.51
CA LEU A 244 5.12 1.72 -3.63
C LEU A 244 5.80 0.44 -3.17
N ARG A 245 6.73 0.57 -2.25
CA ARG A 245 7.41 -0.52 -1.58
C ARG A 245 7.15 -0.45 -0.09
N ILE A 246 6.98 -1.62 0.54
CA ILE A 246 6.90 -1.71 2.00
C ILE A 246 8.22 -1.15 2.58
N PRO A 247 8.19 -0.15 3.48
CA PRO A 247 9.38 0.34 4.14
C PRO A 247 10.13 -0.77 4.88
N ASP A 248 11.44 -0.85 4.69
CA ASP A 248 12.30 -1.81 5.37
C ASP A 248 12.78 -1.21 6.70
N VAL A 249 11.96 -1.34 7.73
CA VAL A 249 12.19 -0.76 9.06
C VAL A 249 12.38 -1.88 10.06
N PRO A 250 13.64 -2.26 10.40
CA PRO A 250 13.91 -3.21 11.49
C PRO A 250 13.53 -2.59 12.84
N ALA A 251 13.19 -3.43 13.81
CA ALA A 251 12.88 -3.00 15.18
C ALA A 251 14.12 -2.47 15.91
N GLU A 252 15.31 -2.99 15.55
CA GLU A 252 16.60 -2.53 16.03
C GLU A 252 16.89 -1.14 15.45
N GLY A 253 17.09 -0.17 16.32
CA GLY A 253 17.33 1.23 15.93
C GLY A 253 16.05 2.01 15.57
N TRP A 254 14.89 1.36 15.55
CA TRP A 254 13.62 2.08 15.44
C TRP A 254 13.28 2.82 16.74
N ASN A 255 12.74 4.02 16.60
CA ASN A 255 12.26 4.83 17.72
C ASN A 255 10.93 5.49 17.36
N LEU A 256 10.06 5.63 18.37
CA LEU A 256 8.89 6.48 18.35
C LEU A 256 9.19 7.76 19.14
N ARG A 257 9.19 8.89 18.47
CA ARG A 257 9.27 10.20 19.10
C ARG A 257 7.87 10.73 19.39
N ILE A 258 7.64 11.21 20.62
CA ILE A 258 6.42 11.93 21.00
C ILE A 258 6.85 13.32 21.47
N HIS A 259 6.38 14.37 20.82
CA HIS A 259 6.83 15.75 21.04
C HIS A 259 5.75 16.78 20.68
N GLY A 260 6.14 18.06 20.61
CA GLY A 260 5.25 19.19 20.30
C GLY A 260 4.68 19.84 21.55
N MET A 261 3.37 20.00 21.67
CA MET A 261 2.70 20.59 22.83
C MET A 261 2.64 19.59 24.00
N VAL A 262 3.82 19.24 24.55
CA VAL A 262 4.00 18.33 25.69
C VAL A 262 4.99 18.92 26.69
N ASP A 263 4.90 18.51 27.95
CA ASP A 263 5.81 18.93 28.99
C ASP A 263 7.19 18.26 28.85
N ARG A 264 7.19 17.04 28.31
CA ARG A 264 8.40 16.24 28.12
C ARG A 264 8.33 15.44 26.82
N GLU A 265 9.33 15.61 25.96
CA GLU A 265 9.49 14.75 24.80
C GLU A 265 9.84 13.32 25.22
N LEU A 266 9.26 12.34 24.54
CA LEU A 266 9.59 10.93 24.69
C LEU A 266 10.29 10.41 23.44
N ASN A 267 11.30 9.55 23.64
CA ASN A 267 11.92 8.76 22.59
C ASN A 267 11.91 7.30 23.04
N LEU A 268 11.04 6.51 22.43
CA LEU A 268 10.77 5.14 22.86
C LEU A 268 11.30 4.16 21.81
N SER A 269 12.21 3.30 22.20
CA SER A 269 12.63 2.18 21.36
C SER A 269 11.54 1.10 21.29
N TYR A 270 11.66 0.17 20.37
CA TYR A 270 10.77 -0.99 20.29
C TYR A 270 10.81 -1.83 21.58
N ARG A 271 12.00 -1.93 22.21
CA ARG A 271 12.18 -2.62 23.51
C ARG A 271 11.44 -1.91 24.64
N ASP A 272 11.44 -0.59 24.63
CA ASP A 272 10.69 0.18 25.65
C ASP A 272 9.20 -0.10 25.53
N LEU A 273 8.64 -0.10 24.30
CA LEU A 273 7.23 -0.45 24.10
C LEU A 273 6.92 -1.88 24.56
N MET A 274 7.78 -2.86 24.24
CA MET A 274 7.59 -4.25 24.70
C MET A 274 7.68 -4.40 26.21
N GLY A 275 8.38 -3.51 26.91
CA GLY A 275 8.50 -3.50 28.37
C GLY A 275 7.36 -2.82 29.11
N MET A 276 6.44 -2.16 28.40
CA MET A 276 5.27 -1.49 28.99
C MET A 276 4.14 -2.48 29.26
N ALA A 277 3.11 -2.02 29.98
CA ALA A 277 1.87 -2.77 30.17
C ALA A 277 1.08 -2.85 28.83
N LEU A 278 1.30 -3.91 28.06
CA LEU A 278 0.62 -4.12 26.79
C LEU A 278 -0.81 -4.56 27.03
N GLU A 279 -1.71 -4.10 26.17
CA GLU A 279 -3.12 -4.47 26.16
C GLU A 279 -3.52 -5.08 24.81
N GLU A 280 -4.49 -5.98 24.83
CA GLU A 280 -5.09 -6.55 23.63
C GLU A 280 -6.51 -6.03 23.44
N HIS A 281 -6.79 -5.54 22.22
CA HIS A 281 -8.15 -5.13 21.84
C HIS A 281 -8.47 -5.59 20.42
N ARG A 282 -9.72 -6.05 20.22
CA ARG A 282 -10.24 -6.30 18.87
C ARG A 282 -10.88 -5.04 18.33
N VAL A 283 -10.41 -4.63 17.16
CA VAL A 283 -10.87 -3.41 16.50
C VAL A 283 -11.05 -3.67 15.00
N THR A 284 -12.20 -3.28 14.46
CA THR A 284 -12.44 -3.24 13.03
C THR A 284 -11.88 -1.95 12.45
N LEU A 285 -11.00 -2.07 11.47
CA LEU A 285 -10.52 -0.94 10.69
C LEU A 285 -11.23 -0.88 9.33
N THR A 286 -11.53 0.33 8.88
CA THR A 286 -12.17 0.58 7.60
C THR A 286 -11.39 1.65 6.83
N CYS A 287 -11.16 1.43 5.54
CA CYS A 287 -10.61 2.44 4.64
C CYS A 287 -11.71 3.40 4.20
N VAL A 288 -11.41 4.70 4.07
CA VAL A 288 -12.34 5.67 3.50
C VAL A 288 -12.72 5.34 2.06
N SER A 289 -11.84 4.63 1.33
CA SER A 289 -12.08 4.14 -0.03
C SER A 289 -12.97 2.89 -0.09
N ASN A 290 -13.48 2.42 1.05
CA ASN A 290 -14.42 1.31 1.07
C ASN A 290 -15.75 1.75 0.46
N GLU A 291 -16.06 1.31 -0.75
CA GLU A 291 -17.37 1.52 -1.37
C GLU A 291 -18.44 0.72 -0.61
N VAL A 292 -19.70 1.05 -0.80
CA VAL A 292 -20.81 0.27 -0.23
C VAL A 292 -20.73 -1.17 -0.74
N GLY A 293 -20.61 -2.14 0.20
CA GLY A 293 -20.36 -3.54 -0.12
C GLY A 293 -18.90 -3.88 -0.41
N GLY A 294 -17.96 -2.94 -0.26
CA GLY A 294 -16.55 -3.09 -0.61
C GLY A 294 -15.74 -3.96 0.37
N PRO A 295 -14.52 -4.35 -0.04
CA PRO A 295 -13.68 -5.28 0.70
C PRO A 295 -12.72 -4.59 1.70
N TYR A 296 -12.67 -3.25 1.76
CA TYR A 296 -11.66 -2.54 2.54
C TYR A 296 -12.09 -2.32 3.99
N VAL A 297 -12.50 -3.38 4.64
CA VAL A 297 -12.85 -3.45 6.06
C VAL A 297 -12.36 -4.78 6.63
N GLY A 298 -11.86 -4.80 7.85
CA GLY A 298 -11.38 -6.03 8.51
C GLY A 298 -11.29 -5.87 10.02
N ASN A 299 -11.56 -6.96 10.75
CA ASN A 299 -11.49 -7.02 12.20
C ASN A 299 -10.27 -7.82 12.64
N ALA A 300 -9.46 -7.29 13.56
CA ALA A 300 -8.27 -7.96 14.06
C ALA A 300 -8.07 -7.75 15.56
N LEU A 301 -7.32 -8.67 16.18
CA LEU A 301 -6.79 -8.52 17.52
C LEU A 301 -5.48 -7.74 17.46
N TRP A 302 -5.42 -6.62 18.14
CA TRP A 302 -4.24 -5.76 18.22
C TRP A 302 -3.61 -5.85 19.60
N LEU A 303 -2.29 -5.91 19.67
CA LEU A 303 -1.50 -5.85 20.89
C LEU A 303 -0.64 -4.60 20.87
N GLY A 304 -0.72 -3.77 21.91
CA GLY A 304 0.05 -2.53 21.97
C GLY A 304 -0.05 -1.79 23.29
N VAL A 305 0.47 -0.56 23.30
CA VAL A 305 0.38 0.37 24.41
C VAL A 305 -0.73 1.38 24.13
N ARG A 306 -1.60 1.64 25.12
CA ARG A 306 -2.62 2.68 25.00
C ARG A 306 -1.99 4.03 24.66
N THR A 307 -2.50 4.70 23.64
CA THR A 307 -2.01 6.02 23.24
C THR A 307 -2.17 7.03 24.38
N ALA A 308 -3.29 6.95 25.11
CA ALA A 308 -3.54 7.78 26.29
C ALA A 308 -2.42 7.65 27.35
N THR A 309 -1.90 6.44 27.60
CA THR A 309 -0.77 6.22 28.52
C THR A 309 0.49 6.92 28.05
N LEU A 310 0.82 6.84 26.77
CA LEU A 310 1.99 7.51 26.20
C LEU A 310 1.86 9.04 26.27
N LEU A 311 0.69 9.56 25.95
CA LEU A 311 0.41 11.00 26.03
C LEU A 311 0.41 11.51 27.48
N GLN A 312 -0.10 10.73 28.43
CA GLN A 312 -0.01 11.05 29.85
C GLN A 312 1.45 11.09 30.34
N MET A 313 2.29 10.16 29.88
CA MET A 313 3.73 10.17 30.19
C MET A 313 4.43 11.41 29.62
N ALA A 314 3.99 11.90 28.47
CA ALA A 314 4.55 13.11 27.83
C ALA A 314 4.05 14.41 28.48
N GLY A 315 2.86 14.40 29.11
CA GLY A 315 2.22 15.58 29.69
C GLY A 315 1.68 16.52 28.61
N VAL A 316 0.46 16.26 28.12
CA VAL A 316 -0.17 17.09 27.07
C VAL A 316 -0.47 18.49 27.60
N GLN A 317 -0.01 19.51 26.88
CA GLN A 317 -0.22 20.91 27.25
C GLN A 317 -1.60 21.41 26.83
N PRO A 318 -2.19 22.37 27.57
CA PRO A 318 -3.46 22.97 27.22
C PRO A 318 -3.47 23.61 25.83
N GLY A 319 -4.60 23.49 25.13
CA GLY A 319 -4.83 24.08 23.81
C GLY A 319 -4.35 23.21 22.65
N ALA A 320 -3.80 22.04 22.88
CA ALA A 320 -3.66 21.02 21.85
C ALA A 320 -5.04 20.40 21.52
N ASP A 321 -5.34 20.18 20.25
CA ASP A 321 -6.58 19.55 19.79
C ASP A 321 -6.36 18.37 18.85
N ALA A 322 -5.10 18.11 18.47
CA ALA A 322 -4.73 17.09 17.53
C ALA A 322 -3.42 16.39 17.87
N ILE A 323 -3.28 15.17 17.39
CA ILE A 323 -1.98 14.54 17.15
C ILE A 323 -1.72 14.46 15.66
N LYS A 324 -0.50 14.77 15.24
CA LYS A 324 0.01 14.51 13.90
C LYS A 324 0.94 13.31 13.97
N SER A 325 0.56 12.22 13.37
CA SER A 325 1.37 11.00 13.29
C SER A 325 2.13 10.93 11.97
N THR A 326 3.41 10.52 12.03
CA THR A 326 4.29 10.40 10.86
C THR A 326 4.82 8.98 10.73
N SER A 327 4.77 8.47 9.53
CA SER A 327 5.29 7.17 9.11
C SER A 327 6.77 7.27 8.71
N ALA A 328 7.47 6.14 8.71
CA ALA A 328 8.85 6.04 8.22
C ALA A 328 9.00 6.49 6.75
N ASP A 329 7.97 6.33 5.91
CA ASP A 329 7.92 6.85 4.54
C ASP A 329 7.45 8.32 4.46
N ARG A 330 7.43 9.03 5.61
CA ARG A 330 7.00 10.41 5.78
C ARG A 330 5.55 10.72 5.37
N TRP A 331 4.72 9.69 5.27
CA TRP A 331 3.28 9.89 5.19
C TRP A 331 2.76 10.42 6.53
N THR A 332 1.81 11.36 6.51
CA THR A 332 1.29 12.01 7.72
C THR A 332 -0.22 11.90 7.82
N ALA A 333 -0.72 11.72 9.04
CA ALA A 333 -2.14 11.80 9.37
C ALA A 333 -2.37 12.72 10.57
N GLY A 334 -3.55 13.30 10.64
CA GLY A 334 -4.01 14.03 11.82
C GLY A 334 -5.17 13.30 12.46
N SER A 335 -5.14 13.12 13.78
CA SER A 335 -6.25 12.56 14.57
C SER A 335 -6.66 13.54 15.66
N PRO A 336 -7.96 13.68 15.97
CA PRO A 336 -8.39 14.49 17.12
C PRO A 336 -7.77 13.98 18.41
N LEU A 337 -7.27 14.88 19.25
CA LEU A 337 -6.62 14.53 20.51
C LEU A 337 -7.59 13.76 21.44
N GLU A 338 -8.85 14.15 21.48
CA GLU A 338 -9.88 13.48 22.27
C GLU A 338 -9.98 11.98 21.93
N THR A 339 -9.86 11.61 20.63
CA THR A 339 -10.02 10.22 20.16
C THR A 339 -8.86 9.31 20.55
N VAL A 340 -7.77 9.84 21.05
CA VAL A 340 -6.62 9.09 21.53
C VAL A 340 -6.44 9.15 23.05
N THR A 341 -7.30 9.92 23.72
CA THR A 341 -7.30 10.13 25.18
C THR A 341 -8.59 9.71 25.87
N ASP A 342 -9.70 9.54 25.12
CA ASP A 342 -10.99 9.06 25.64
C ASP A 342 -10.96 7.54 25.95
N ASP A 343 -12.12 6.98 26.27
CA ASP A 343 -12.26 5.57 26.68
C ASP A 343 -12.15 4.56 25.51
N ARG A 344 -12.12 5.02 24.24
CA ARG A 344 -11.86 4.10 23.11
C ARG A 344 -10.44 3.55 23.22
N ASN A 345 -10.25 2.33 22.74
CA ASN A 345 -9.00 1.61 22.90
C ASN A 345 -7.94 2.00 21.85
N ALA A 346 -7.69 3.33 21.70
CA ALA A 346 -6.63 3.82 20.83
C ALA A 346 -5.25 3.36 21.32
N MET A 347 -4.41 2.84 20.41
CA MET A 347 -3.11 2.28 20.80
C MET A 347 -2.03 2.46 19.73
N VAL A 348 -0.79 2.43 20.19
CA VAL A 348 0.39 2.13 19.38
C VAL A 348 0.58 0.61 19.40
N ALA A 349 0.11 -0.05 18.33
CA ALA A 349 0.14 -1.49 18.21
C ALA A 349 1.50 -2.00 17.70
N ILE A 350 1.98 -3.09 18.28
CA ILE A 350 3.21 -3.82 17.90
C ILE A 350 2.92 -5.26 17.47
N GLY A 351 1.68 -5.74 17.72
CA GLY A 351 1.23 -7.08 17.34
C GLY A 351 -0.15 -7.06 16.69
N MET A 352 -0.41 -8.08 15.87
CA MET A 352 -1.67 -8.31 15.16
C MET A 352 -1.99 -9.81 15.14
N ASN A 353 -3.15 -10.19 15.64
CA ASN A 353 -3.62 -11.59 15.69
C ASN A 353 -2.61 -12.57 16.31
N GLY A 354 -1.95 -12.16 17.41
CA GLY A 354 -1.03 -13.00 18.19
C GLY A 354 0.40 -13.10 17.65
N GLU A 355 0.75 -12.37 16.60
CA GLU A 355 2.11 -12.32 16.06
C GLU A 355 2.62 -10.86 15.90
N PRO A 356 3.94 -10.62 15.80
CA PRO A 356 4.45 -9.30 15.47
C PRO A 356 3.78 -8.78 14.20
N LEU A 357 3.52 -7.48 14.12
CA LEU A 357 2.87 -6.88 12.97
C LEU A 357 3.46 -7.40 11.65
N PRO A 358 2.65 -7.86 10.68
CA PRO A 358 3.17 -8.11 9.35
C PRO A 358 3.79 -6.84 8.75
N LEU A 359 4.84 -6.98 7.94
CA LEU A 359 5.52 -5.84 7.30
C LEU A 359 4.53 -4.94 6.55
N ALA A 360 3.61 -5.54 5.81
CA ALA A 360 2.56 -4.84 5.04
C ALA A 360 1.53 -4.11 5.92
N HIS A 361 1.43 -4.49 7.19
CA HIS A 361 0.49 -3.92 8.15
C HIS A 361 1.12 -2.98 9.16
N GLY A 362 2.41 -2.63 8.97
CA GLY A 362 3.04 -1.51 9.66
C GLY A 362 4.10 -1.87 10.69
N PHE A 363 4.76 -3.07 10.58
CA PHE A 363 5.92 -3.40 11.42
C PHE A 363 6.99 -2.29 11.37
N PRO A 364 7.62 -1.88 12.51
CA PRO A 364 7.51 -2.49 13.84
C PRO A 364 6.33 -1.99 14.67
N ALA A 365 5.79 -0.81 14.40
CA ALA A 365 4.66 -0.24 15.15
C ALA A 365 3.71 0.55 14.25
N ARG A 366 2.44 0.55 14.60
CA ARG A 366 1.40 1.32 13.93
C ARG A 366 0.43 1.95 14.92
N LEU A 367 -0.23 3.02 14.48
CA LEU A 367 -1.36 3.58 15.20
C LEU A 367 -2.65 2.81 14.85
N VAL A 368 -3.50 2.60 15.85
CA VAL A 368 -4.86 2.04 15.72
C VAL A 368 -5.79 2.88 16.60
N ILE A 369 -6.72 3.60 15.99
CA ILE A 369 -7.72 4.40 16.70
C ILE A 369 -9.11 3.91 16.26
N PRO A 370 -9.91 3.31 17.15
CA PRO A 370 -11.26 2.86 16.83
C PRO A 370 -12.16 4.00 16.38
N GLY A 371 -13.11 3.72 15.49
CA GLY A 371 -14.15 4.65 15.08
C GLY A 371 -13.73 5.70 14.06
N LEU A 372 -12.47 5.75 13.65
CA LEU A 372 -11.97 6.66 12.61
C LEU A 372 -11.48 5.92 11.38
N TYR A 373 -11.74 6.47 10.20
CA TYR A 373 -11.17 5.94 8.95
C TYR A 373 -9.64 5.92 8.98
N GLY A 374 -9.05 4.85 8.42
CA GLY A 374 -7.61 4.58 8.50
C GLY A 374 -6.69 5.70 8.03
N PHE A 375 -7.15 6.61 7.17
CA PHE A 375 -6.34 7.72 6.67
C PHE A 375 -6.10 8.84 7.70
N VAL A 376 -6.82 8.82 8.82
CA VAL A 376 -6.62 9.71 9.99
C VAL A 376 -6.27 8.93 11.26
N SER A 377 -6.32 7.58 11.26
CA SER A 377 -6.27 6.78 12.50
C SER A 377 -5.25 5.66 12.51
N ALA A 378 -4.69 5.30 11.35
CA ALA A 378 -4.03 4.00 11.22
C ALA A 378 -2.65 4.09 10.56
N THR A 379 -1.83 5.06 11.00
CA THR A 379 -0.47 5.28 10.50
C THR A 379 0.39 4.04 10.72
N LYS A 380 0.81 3.43 9.60
CA LYS A 380 1.73 2.28 9.58
C LYS A 380 3.18 2.76 9.67
N TRP A 381 4.09 1.85 10.09
CA TRP A 381 5.52 2.17 10.20
C TRP A 381 5.73 3.48 10.96
N LEU A 382 5.00 3.62 12.07
CA LEU A 382 4.94 4.83 12.88
C LEU A 382 6.31 5.16 13.47
N THR A 383 6.74 6.42 13.35
CA THR A 383 8.02 6.89 13.91
C THR A 383 7.89 8.15 14.76
N ASP A 384 6.77 8.88 14.61
CA ASP A 384 6.63 10.18 15.24
C ASP A 384 5.16 10.50 15.54
N ILE A 385 4.92 11.06 16.71
CA ILE A 385 3.63 11.64 17.13
C ILE A 385 3.92 13.04 17.66
N GLU A 386 3.46 14.06 16.93
CA GLU A 386 3.50 15.47 17.33
C GLU A 386 2.15 15.86 17.94
N VAL A 387 2.12 16.22 19.22
CA VAL A 387 0.95 16.83 19.85
C VAL A 387 0.87 18.28 19.40
N THR A 388 -0.23 18.69 18.79
CA THR A 388 -0.32 19.97 18.07
C THR A 388 -1.78 20.45 17.92
N ARG A 389 -2.03 21.36 17.01
CA ARG A 389 -3.37 21.83 16.64
C ARG A 389 -3.66 21.55 15.18
N PHE A 390 -4.91 21.29 14.85
CA PHE A 390 -5.32 21.15 13.45
C PHE A 390 -5.08 22.40 12.61
N SER A 391 -5.02 23.58 13.23
CA SER A 391 -4.66 24.84 12.55
C SER A 391 -3.23 24.85 12.00
N ASP A 392 -2.32 24.10 12.61
CA ASP A 392 -0.88 24.22 12.41
C ASP A 392 -0.34 23.26 11.33
N PHE A 393 -1.16 22.31 10.88
CA PHE A 393 -0.77 21.35 9.85
C PHE A 393 -1.93 20.85 9.01
N LYS A 394 -1.61 20.18 7.91
CA LYS A 394 -2.54 19.38 7.13
C LYS A 394 -1.91 18.00 6.87
N GLY A 395 -2.64 16.93 7.15
CA GLY A 395 -2.23 15.57 6.83
C GLY A 395 -2.19 15.31 5.32
N TYR A 396 -1.57 14.23 4.92
CA TYR A 396 -1.38 13.87 3.50
C TYR A 396 -2.68 13.88 2.68
N TRP A 397 -3.76 13.30 3.22
CA TRP A 397 -5.04 13.26 2.51
C TRP A 397 -5.86 14.54 2.69
N THR A 398 -5.67 15.27 3.80
CA THR A 398 -6.35 16.56 4.01
C THR A 398 -5.88 17.61 2.98
N THR A 399 -4.63 17.54 2.51
CA THR A 399 -4.15 18.37 1.38
C THR A 399 -4.75 17.94 0.03
N ARG A 400 -5.60 16.89 0.00
CA ARG A 400 -6.20 16.29 -1.20
C ARG A 400 -7.72 16.20 -1.09
N ASP A 401 -8.33 17.19 -0.42
CA ASP A 401 -9.77 17.38 -0.27
C ASP A 401 -10.50 16.30 0.55
N TYR A 402 -9.78 15.59 1.44
CA TYR A 402 -10.41 14.79 2.48
C TYR A 402 -10.56 15.58 3.77
N THR A 403 -11.59 15.29 4.57
CA THR A 403 -11.81 15.96 5.85
C THR A 403 -10.75 15.60 6.88
N ALA A 404 -10.43 16.52 7.77
CA ALA A 404 -9.54 16.23 8.91
C ALA A 404 -10.24 15.35 9.96
N LEU A 405 -11.53 15.57 10.17
CA LEU A 405 -12.37 14.73 11.03
C LEU A 405 -13.09 13.70 10.17
N ALA A 406 -12.82 12.44 10.40
CA ALA A 406 -13.30 11.36 9.54
C ALA A 406 -13.78 10.14 10.36
N PRO A 407 -14.88 10.27 11.12
CA PRO A 407 -15.50 9.12 11.77
C PRO A 407 -15.96 8.12 10.72
N ILE A 408 -15.79 6.82 11.03
CA ILE A 408 -16.27 5.74 10.18
C ILE A 408 -17.78 5.84 10.05
N LYS A 409 -18.25 5.91 8.80
CA LYS A 409 -19.68 5.93 8.53
C LYS A 409 -20.29 4.56 8.78
N PHE A 410 -21.43 4.58 9.41
CA PHE A 410 -22.31 3.47 9.67
C PHE A 410 -22.61 2.72 8.37
N SER A 411 -22.40 1.42 8.34
CA SER A 411 -22.54 0.63 7.12
C SER A 411 -22.83 -0.85 7.39
N SER A 412 -23.32 -1.52 6.35
CA SER A 412 -23.58 -2.95 6.35
C SER A 412 -23.20 -3.56 4.99
N ARG A 413 -22.83 -4.85 4.99
CA ARG A 413 -22.38 -5.58 3.81
C ARG A 413 -22.96 -6.98 3.77
N ILE A 414 -23.40 -7.38 2.59
CA ILE A 414 -23.77 -8.77 2.26
C ILE A 414 -22.51 -9.49 1.81
N ASP A 415 -22.15 -10.56 2.48
CA ASP A 415 -21.05 -11.44 2.08
C ASP A 415 -21.58 -12.65 1.31
N VAL A 416 -22.78 -13.11 1.64
CA VAL A 416 -23.52 -14.20 1.01
C VAL A 416 -24.96 -13.74 0.79
N PRO A 417 -25.46 -13.74 -0.46
CA PRO A 417 -24.85 -14.25 -1.69
C PRO A 417 -23.72 -13.38 -2.22
N LYS A 418 -22.86 -13.97 -3.04
CA LYS A 418 -22.08 -13.22 -4.02
C LYS A 418 -22.97 -12.87 -5.22
N SER A 419 -22.59 -11.83 -5.98
CA SER A 419 -23.32 -11.46 -7.20
C SER A 419 -23.51 -12.65 -8.11
N PHE A 420 -24.77 -12.87 -8.51
CA PHE A 420 -25.21 -13.98 -9.37
C PHE A 420 -24.96 -15.39 -8.81
N GLN A 421 -24.72 -15.54 -7.51
CA GLN A 421 -24.66 -16.85 -6.86
C GLN A 421 -26.00 -17.55 -6.94
N ALA A 422 -25.99 -18.86 -7.22
CA ALA A 422 -27.18 -19.71 -7.21
C ALA A 422 -27.30 -20.47 -5.89
N PHE A 423 -28.55 -20.66 -5.44
CA PHE A 423 -28.92 -21.47 -4.28
C PHE A 423 -30.01 -22.47 -4.63
N PRO A 424 -29.99 -23.68 -4.08
CA PRO A 424 -31.18 -24.53 -4.02
C PRO A 424 -32.30 -23.82 -3.24
N GLN A 425 -33.55 -24.00 -3.67
CA GLN A 425 -34.70 -23.31 -3.09
C GLN A 425 -34.84 -23.55 -1.57
N ASP A 426 -34.54 -24.76 -1.11
CA ASP A 426 -34.66 -25.18 0.28
C ASP A 426 -33.49 -24.73 1.18
N LYS A 427 -32.49 -24.03 0.65
CA LYS A 427 -31.23 -23.70 1.34
C LYS A 427 -30.76 -22.28 1.12
N VAL A 428 -31.68 -21.32 1.03
CA VAL A 428 -31.30 -19.91 0.84
C VAL A 428 -30.99 -19.29 2.20
N ARG A 429 -29.69 -19.26 2.53
CA ARG A 429 -29.20 -18.63 3.75
C ARG A 429 -28.25 -17.50 3.41
N LEU A 430 -28.59 -16.29 3.85
CA LEU A 430 -27.88 -15.06 3.59
C LEU A 430 -27.04 -14.68 4.82
N GLY A 431 -26.00 -13.87 4.61
CA GLY A 431 -25.20 -13.40 5.75
C GLY A 431 -24.17 -12.34 5.37
N GLY A 432 -23.66 -11.67 6.38
CA GLY A 432 -22.68 -10.63 6.21
C GLY A 432 -22.28 -9.94 7.51
N VAL A 433 -21.83 -8.69 7.39
CA VAL A 433 -21.33 -7.87 8.50
C VAL A 433 -21.99 -6.50 8.52
N ALA A 434 -22.10 -5.89 9.70
CA ALA A 434 -22.50 -4.50 9.88
C ALA A 434 -21.62 -3.85 10.96
N TRP A 435 -21.38 -2.54 10.86
CA TRP A 435 -20.58 -1.80 11.82
C TRP A 435 -21.05 -0.36 12.02
N ALA A 436 -21.10 0.06 13.27
CA ALA A 436 -21.39 1.40 13.73
C ALA A 436 -20.48 1.70 14.94
N GLN A 437 -19.17 1.88 14.66
CA GLN A 437 -18.20 2.15 15.71
C GLN A 437 -18.35 3.63 16.17
N THR A 438 -18.43 3.94 17.38
CA THR A 438 -18.23 3.27 18.68
C THR A 438 -19.57 3.05 19.40
N VAL A 439 -20.66 2.99 18.66
CA VAL A 439 -22.04 2.86 19.17
C VAL A 439 -22.45 1.38 19.27
N GLY A 440 -22.16 0.60 18.23
CA GLY A 440 -22.58 -0.80 18.12
C GLY A 440 -23.85 -0.99 17.29
N ILE A 441 -24.11 -2.22 16.85
CA ILE A 441 -25.27 -2.61 16.03
C ILE A 441 -26.37 -3.16 16.90
N ALA A 442 -27.57 -2.60 16.82
CA ALA A 442 -28.78 -3.10 17.48
C ALA A 442 -29.60 -4.05 16.59
N LYS A 443 -29.68 -3.76 15.26
CA LYS A 443 -30.53 -4.50 14.34
C LYS A 443 -29.95 -4.49 12.93
N VAL A 444 -30.15 -5.57 12.19
CA VAL A 444 -29.96 -5.65 10.73
C VAL A 444 -31.27 -6.13 10.10
N GLU A 445 -31.67 -5.51 9.02
CA GLU A 445 -32.87 -5.87 8.26
C GLU A 445 -32.54 -6.15 6.80
N VAL A 446 -33.21 -7.12 6.21
CA VAL A 446 -33.12 -7.50 4.82
C VAL A 446 -34.44 -7.22 4.11
N SER A 447 -34.35 -6.74 2.85
CA SER A 447 -35.48 -6.63 1.92
C SER A 447 -35.12 -7.42 0.66
N ILE A 448 -36.01 -8.34 0.26
CA ILE A 448 -35.86 -9.13 -0.95
C ILE A 448 -36.84 -8.57 -1.98
N ASP A 449 -36.35 -8.31 -3.20
CA ASP A 449 -37.10 -7.78 -4.34
C ASP A 449 -37.88 -6.48 -4.04
N LYS A 450 -37.31 -5.64 -3.16
CA LYS A 450 -37.93 -4.40 -2.66
C LYS A 450 -39.22 -4.64 -1.86
N GLY A 451 -39.43 -5.85 -1.36
CA GLY A 451 -40.50 -6.16 -0.42
C GLY A 451 -40.25 -5.61 0.98
N ASP A 452 -41.07 -6.04 1.93
CA ASP A 452 -40.99 -5.61 3.33
C ASP A 452 -39.62 -5.90 3.96
N TRP A 453 -39.20 -5.02 4.86
CA TRP A 453 -38.02 -5.22 5.67
C TRP A 453 -38.28 -6.30 6.72
N ARG A 454 -37.42 -7.30 6.76
CA ARG A 454 -37.46 -8.41 7.71
C ARG A 454 -36.18 -8.44 8.54
N GLU A 455 -36.32 -8.66 9.82
CA GLU A 455 -35.19 -8.67 10.74
C GLU A 455 -34.29 -9.90 10.52
N ALA A 456 -32.98 -9.68 10.46
CA ALA A 456 -31.96 -10.71 10.39
C ALA A 456 -31.49 -11.11 11.80
N SER A 457 -31.07 -12.34 11.99
CA SER A 457 -30.47 -12.80 13.24
C SER A 457 -29.06 -12.24 13.39
N LEU A 458 -28.79 -11.55 14.49
CA LEU A 458 -27.46 -11.03 14.81
C LEU A 458 -26.63 -12.10 15.53
N ALA A 459 -25.36 -12.21 15.15
CA ALA A 459 -24.35 -12.93 15.89
C ALA A 459 -24.08 -12.26 17.25
N ASP A 460 -23.42 -12.96 18.19
CA ASP A 460 -23.04 -12.38 19.47
C ASP A 460 -22.11 -11.19 19.29
N GLU A 461 -22.34 -10.13 20.08
CA GLU A 461 -21.46 -8.97 20.10
C GLU A 461 -20.23 -9.24 20.96
N ASP A 462 -19.06 -8.92 20.45
CA ASP A 462 -17.82 -8.92 21.21
C ASP A 462 -17.61 -7.57 21.91
N ASN A 463 -17.57 -6.49 21.11
CA ASN A 463 -17.52 -5.12 21.60
C ASN A 463 -17.97 -4.12 20.52
N VAL A 464 -18.23 -2.87 20.91
CA VAL A 464 -18.74 -1.81 20.01
C VAL A 464 -17.70 -1.28 19.02
N GLU A 465 -16.42 -1.62 19.16
CA GLU A 465 -15.34 -1.23 18.25
C GLU A 465 -15.16 -2.22 17.11
N THR A 466 -15.91 -3.34 17.11
CA THR A 466 -15.87 -4.36 16.08
C THR A 466 -17.13 -4.40 15.24
N TRP A 467 -17.01 -4.99 14.05
CA TRP A 467 -18.21 -5.33 13.27
C TRP A 467 -19.03 -6.40 13.99
N ARG A 468 -20.32 -6.49 13.66
CA ARG A 468 -21.24 -7.52 14.08
C ARG A 468 -21.70 -8.32 12.88
N GLN A 469 -21.70 -9.62 12.95
CA GLN A 469 -22.17 -10.50 11.88
C GLN A 469 -23.67 -10.71 11.97
N TRP A 470 -24.28 -11.03 10.85
CA TRP A 470 -25.72 -11.29 10.76
C TRP A 470 -25.99 -12.44 9.78
N THR A 471 -27.14 -13.13 9.98
CA THR A 471 -27.65 -14.18 9.10
C THR A 471 -29.14 -14.01 8.88
N TYR A 472 -29.63 -14.49 7.74
CA TYR A 472 -31.05 -14.51 7.42
C TYR A 472 -31.39 -15.77 6.62
N ASP A 473 -32.31 -16.59 7.13
CA ASP A 473 -32.83 -17.80 6.47
C ASP A 473 -34.11 -17.44 5.72
N TRP A 474 -34.06 -17.45 4.39
CA TRP A 474 -35.23 -17.12 3.57
C TRP A 474 -36.07 -18.38 3.34
N GLN A 475 -37.08 -18.59 4.17
CA GLN A 475 -37.94 -19.78 4.19
C GLN A 475 -38.86 -19.88 2.98
N ASP A 476 -39.36 -18.71 2.49
CA ASP A 476 -40.34 -18.63 1.40
C ASP A 476 -39.65 -18.37 0.04
N ALA A 477 -38.46 -18.90 -0.17
CA ALA A 477 -37.69 -18.68 -1.38
C ALA A 477 -38.42 -19.28 -2.60
N THR A 478 -38.52 -18.49 -3.66
CA THR A 478 -39.12 -18.91 -4.92
C THR A 478 -38.07 -19.03 -6.01
N PRO A 479 -38.19 -19.98 -6.97
CA PRO A 479 -37.26 -20.06 -8.09
C PRO A 479 -37.23 -18.76 -8.92
N GLY A 480 -36.06 -18.31 -9.32
CA GLY A 480 -35.91 -17.11 -10.12
C GLY A 480 -34.69 -16.27 -9.76
N ASN A 481 -34.62 -15.09 -10.38
CA ASN A 481 -33.61 -14.08 -10.05
C ASN A 481 -34.17 -13.12 -9.00
N HIS A 482 -33.39 -12.88 -7.98
CA HIS A 482 -33.78 -12.08 -6.83
C HIS A 482 -32.72 -11.01 -6.53
N GLN A 483 -33.12 -9.97 -5.80
CA GLN A 483 -32.23 -8.95 -5.26
C GLN A 483 -32.43 -8.84 -3.76
N VAL A 484 -31.37 -9.00 -2.99
CA VAL A 484 -31.37 -8.70 -1.55
C VAL A 484 -30.75 -7.34 -1.30
N THR A 485 -31.37 -6.53 -0.45
CA THR A 485 -30.87 -5.25 0.07
C THR A 485 -30.85 -5.31 1.58
N ILE A 486 -29.85 -4.69 2.20
CA ILE A 486 -29.72 -4.64 3.66
C ILE A 486 -29.60 -3.20 4.16
N ARG A 487 -30.06 -3.00 5.40
CA ARG A 487 -29.78 -1.84 6.24
C ARG A 487 -29.56 -2.28 7.68
N ALA A 488 -28.87 -1.47 8.44
CA ALA A 488 -28.68 -1.72 9.86
C ALA A 488 -29.18 -0.53 10.68
N THR A 489 -29.47 -0.79 11.98
CA THR A 489 -29.80 0.23 12.98
C THR A 489 -28.78 0.09 14.11
N ASP A 490 -28.22 1.21 14.57
CA ASP A 490 -27.30 1.25 15.69
C ASP A 490 -28.02 1.23 17.05
N LYS A 491 -27.25 1.19 18.13
CA LYS A 491 -27.83 1.14 19.50
C LYS A 491 -28.46 2.46 19.94
N ASP A 492 -28.18 3.57 19.27
CA ASP A 492 -28.85 4.85 19.51
C ASP A 492 -30.16 4.98 18.73
N GLY A 493 -30.54 3.95 17.96
CA GLY A 493 -31.77 3.91 17.18
C GLY A 493 -31.64 4.55 15.80
N THR A 494 -30.46 5.00 15.38
CA THR A 494 -30.23 5.56 14.06
C THR A 494 -30.20 4.46 13.01
N THR A 495 -31.03 4.58 11.96
CA THR A 495 -31.03 3.65 10.84
C THR A 495 -30.13 4.13 9.72
N GLN A 496 -29.39 3.22 9.12
CA GLN A 496 -28.50 3.48 7.99
C GLN A 496 -29.26 4.13 6.82
N THR A 497 -28.75 5.26 6.33
CA THR A 497 -29.36 6.00 5.21
C THR A 497 -29.27 5.21 3.89
N SER A 498 -30.29 5.37 3.04
CA SER A 498 -30.28 4.91 1.65
C SER A 498 -29.47 5.83 0.72
N ASP A 499 -29.21 7.07 1.13
CA ASP A 499 -28.58 8.08 0.30
C ASP A 499 -27.14 7.70 -0.04
N ARG A 500 -26.83 7.73 -1.33
CA ARG A 500 -25.50 7.42 -1.84
C ARG A 500 -24.59 8.63 -1.76
N ALA A 501 -23.49 8.51 -1.01
CA ALA A 501 -22.40 9.49 -0.99
C ALA A 501 -21.17 8.94 -1.71
N ARG A 502 -20.37 9.85 -2.26
CA ARG A 502 -19.07 9.51 -2.85
C ARG A 502 -18.04 9.27 -1.76
N ILE A 503 -16.93 8.61 -2.11
CA ILE A 503 -15.77 8.37 -1.22
C ILE A 503 -15.26 9.70 -0.63
N ARG A 504 -15.02 10.71 -1.46
CA ARG A 504 -14.63 12.05 -1.01
C ARG A 504 -15.85 12.90 -0.69
N PRO A 505 -15.76 13.69 0.40
CA PRO A 505 -14.58 13.96 1.25
C PRO A 505 -14.38 13.02 2.43
N ASN A 506 -15.36 12.19 2.81
CA ASN A 506 -15.38 11.49 4.12
C ASN A 506 -16.05 10.11 4.10
N GLY A 507 -16.00 9.40 3.00
CA GLY A 507 -16.50 8.04 2.87
C GLY A 507 -17.91 7.91 2.31
N THR A 508 -18.24 6.72 1.82
CA THR A 508 -19.52 6.38 1.17
C THR A 508 -20.63 6.13 2.18
N THR A 509 -21.88 6.34 1.74
CA THR A 509 -23.10 5.94 2.43
C THR A 509 -24.04 5.21 1.47
N GLY A 510 -25.07 4.57 1.99
CA GLY A 510 -26.13 3.90 1.23
C GLY A 510 -26.23 2.42 1.54
N TRP A 511 -27.31 1.80 1.11
CA TRP A 511 -27.57 0.38 1.33
C TRP A 511 -26.82 -0.50 0.32
N HIS A 512 -26.34 -1.66 0.77
CA HIS A 512 -25.74 -2.67 -0.11
C HIS A 512 -26.84 -3.59 -0.66
N SER A 513 -26.76 -3.87 -1.97
CA SER A 513 -27.69 -4.76 -2.67
C SER A 513 -26.92 -5.74 -3.55
N VAL A 514 -27.38 -7.00 -3.58
CA VAL A 514 -26.77 -8.07 -4.37
C VAL A 514 -27.86 -8.83 -5.13
N GLN A 515 -27.62 -9.12 -6.39
CA GLN A 515 -28.48 -10.01 -7.20
C GLN A 515 -27.99 -11.44 -7.07
N PHE A 516 -28.94 -12.38 -6.97
CA PHE A 516 -28.67 -13.81 -6.86
C PHE A 516 -29.79 -14.63 -7.50
N ARG A 517 -29.62 -15.94 -7.60
CA ARG A 517 -30.60 -16.83 -8.23
C ARG A 517 -30.99 -17.96 -7.27
N VAL A 518 -32.27 -18.32 -7.29
CA VAL A 518 -32.81 -19.51 -6.64
C VAL A 518 -33.21 -20.51 -7.72
N GLU A 519 -32.77 -21.79 -7.60
CA GLU A 519 -33.00 -22.88 -8.54
C GLU A 519 -33.96 -23.89 -7.97
#